data_52bfc6bbe69682a0c08c2c35787309a8
#
_entry.id   52bfc6bbe69682a0c08c2c35787309a8
#
_cell.length_a   1.000
_cell.length_b   1.000
_cell.length_c   1.000
_cell.angle_alpha   90.00
_cell.angle_beta   90.00
_cell.angle_gamma   90.00
#
_symmetry.space_group_name_H-M   'P 1'
#
loop_
_entity.id
_entity.type
_entity.pdbx_description
1 polymer ?
#
loop_
_entity_poly.entity_id
_entity_poly.type
_entity_poly.pdbx_seq_one_letter_code
_entity_poly.pdbx_strand_id
1 'polypeptide(L)'
;MLRRYRTAVSEGDEEAMSRVTKWIRGEYRTKSEARAELGSSTIISDDDWYDYVKLIARFLVCSGYKGMLVLIDELVNLYKIPNAITRQYNYEKILTMYNDTLQGKAQYLGMIMGGTPTSIEDRRRGVFSYEALRSRLAQGRFAREDLKDMLAPIIRLQPLTYEELLVLIEKLMQIHAGYFGWTPTLTENDLVDFLKIEFGRVGADTHLTPREVIRDFIELLDILCQNPDANVPSCCKASAATRWHRQPQQATPAPQTATATSPNSPSNLPKRDRSILAAFICTNVETAMQQTIASRVERFVFERRPRERL
;
A
#
# COMPACT_ATOMS: atom_id res chain seq x y z
N MET A 1 22.02 -19.69 10.52
CA MET A 1 20.74 -20.10 9.93
C MET A 1 20.84 -20.35 8.43
N LEU A 2 21.34 -19.46 7.59
CA LEU A 2 21.43 -19.67 6.13
C LEU A 2 22.21 -20.94 5.72
N ARG A 3 23.32 -21.26 6.40
CA ARG A 3 24.03 -22.52 6.16
C ARG A 3 23.15 -23.73 6.45
N ARG A 4 22.40 -23.72 7.56
CA ARG A 4 21.50 -24.82 7.93
C ARG A 4 20.39 -24.99 6.89
N TYR A 5 19.84 -23.90 6.39
CA TYR A 5 18.86 -23.93 5.31
C TYR A 5 19.42 -24.61 4.06
N ARG A 6 20.64 -24.22 3.65
CA ARG A 6 21.32 -24.81 2.50
C ARG A 6 21.55 -26.32 2.68
N THR A 7 22.01 -26.74 3.87
CA THR A 7 22.19 -28.16 4.20
C THR A 7 20.87 -28.91 4.12
N ALA A 8 19.80 -28.37 4.74
CA ALA A 8 18.47 -28.96 4.69
C ALA A 8 17.93 -29.10 3.26
N VAL A 9 18.16 -28.10 2.40
CA VAL A 9 17.81 -28.18 0.97
C VAL A 9 18.59 -29.29 0.26
N SER A 10 19.89 -29.44 0.55
CA SER A 10 20.72 -30.49 -0.09
C SER A 10 20.37 -31.90 0.39
N GLU A 11 19.84 -32.04 1.60
CA GLU A 11 19.41 -33.30 2.22
C GLU A 11 17.93 -33.63 1.97
N GLY A 12 17.15 -32.68 1.44
CA GLY A 12 15.71 -32.82 1.24
C GLY A 12 14.90 -32.79 2.55
N ASP A 13 15.46 -32.25 3.64
CA ASP A 13 14.82 -32.16 4.94
C ASP A 13 13.86 -30.95 4.99
N GLU A 14 12.59 -31.19 4.61
CA GLU A 14 11.55 -30.16 4.59
C GLU A 14 11.25 -29.60 6.00
N GLU A 15 11.39 -30.42 7.03
CA GLU A 15 11.13 -29.99 8.41
C GLU A 15 12.21 -29.01 8.88
N ALA A 16 13.48 -29.30 8.62
CA ALA A 16 14.58 -28.39 8.90
C ALA A 16 14.47 -27.09 8.10
N MET A 17 14.08 -27.17 6.81
CA MET A 17 13.80 -25.97 5.99
C MET A 17 12.69 -25.12 6.61
N SER A 18 11.59 -25.73 7.04
CA SER A 18 10.46 -25.06 7.68
C SER A 18 10.86 -24.35 8.97
N ARG A 19 11.62 -25.04 9.84
CA ARG A 19 12.12 -24.46 11.10
C ARG A 19 13.03 -23.26 10.87
N VAL A 20 13.95 -23.32 9.89
CA VAL A 20 14.80 -22.18 9.56
C VAL A 20 14.00 -21.03 8.94
N THR A 21 12.99 -21.32 8.11
CA THR A 21 12.11 -20.32 7.53
C THR A 21 11.30 -19.61 8.63
N LYS A 22 10.76 -20.35 9.60
CA LYS A 22 10.10 -19.83 10.81
C LYS A 22 11.01 -18.85 11.56
N TRP A 23 12.32 -19.19 11.67
CA TRP A 23 13.30 -18.30 12.31
C TRP A 23 13.52 -17.00 11.49
N ILE A 24 13.70 -17.11 10.18
CA ILE A 24 13.90 -15.94 9.29
C ILE A 24 12.71 -14.99 9.35
N ARG A 25 11.49 -15.52 9.51
CA ARG A 25 10.25 -14.75 9.65
C ARG A 25 10.07 -14.11 11.03
N GLY A 26 10.96 -14.40 11.99
CA GLY A 26 10.84 -13.90 13.36
C GLY A 26 9.68 -14.50 14.14
N GLU A 27 9.24 -15.70 13.80
CA GLU A 27 8.07 -16.36 14.41
C GLU A 27 8.36 -17.06 15.74
N TYR A 28 9.64 -17.22 16.10
CA TYR A 28 10.03 -17.73 17.42
C TYR A 28 9.83 -16.67 18.49
N ARG A 29 8.97 -16.95 19.46
CA ARG A 29 8.65 -16.03 20.56
C ARG A 29 9.62 -16.12 21.72
N THR A 30 10.21 -17.30 21.95
CA THR A 30 11.11 -17.54 23.07
C THR A 30 12.44 -18.17 22.62
N LYS A 31 13.49 -17.82 23.34
CA LYS A 31 14.83 -18.42 23.13
C LYS A 31 14.85 -19.93 23.39
N SER A 32 13.99 -20.41 24.31
CA SER A 32 13.85 -21.82 24.65
C SER A 32 13.27 -22.63 23.50
N GLU A 33 12.21 -22.10 22.84
CA GLU A 33 11.60 -22.72 21.66
C GLU A 33 12.62 -22.80 20.51
N ALA A 34 13.30 -21.71 20.19
CA ALA A 34 14.32 -21.69 19.15
C ALA A 34 15.49 -22.67 19.46
N ARG A 35 15.85 -22.82 20.74
CA ARG A 35 16.90 -23.76 21.15
C ARG A 35 16.44 -25.21 20.97
N ALA A 36 15.20 -25.52 21.30
CA ALA A 36 14.65 -26.86 21.16
C ALA A 36 14.55 -27.29 19.68
N GLU A 37 14.05 -26.40 18.81
CA GLU A 37 13.80 -26.72 17.41
C GLU A 37 15.03 -26.52 16.50
N LEU A 38 15.88 -25.53 16.80
CA LEU A 38 17.03 -25.16 15.97
C LEU A 38 18.38 -25.36 16.65
N GLY A 39 18.42 -25.76 17.94
CA GLY A 39 19.66 -25.80 18.69
C GLY A 39 20.35 -24.44 18.84
N SER A 40 19.67 -23.36 18.67
CA SER A 40 20.18 -21.97 18.79
C SER A 40 19.21 -21.12 19.60
N SER A 41 19.72 -20.41 20.58
CA SER A 41 18.93 -19.48 21.40
C SER A 41 18.81 -18.07 20.80
N THR A 42 19.30 -17.85 19.57
CA THR A 42 19.17 -16.56 18.89
C THR A 42 17.80 -16.47 18.24
N ILE A 43 17.06 -15.42 18.54
CA ILE A 43 15.77 -15.08 17.91
C ILE A 43 15.82 -13.66 17.40
N ILE A 44 14.98 -13.33 16.42
CA ILE A 44 14.76 -11.96 15.98
C ILE A 44 13.76 -11.34 16.96
N SER A 45 14.16 -10.27 17.63
CA SER A 45 13.36 -9.55 18.62
C SER A 45 13.01 -8.13 18.16
N ASP A 46 12.14 -7.47 18.91
CA ASP A 46 11.73 -6.07 18.64
C ASP A 46 12.91 -5.08 18.76
N ASP A 47 13.98 -5.48 19.44
CA ASP A 47 15.15 -4.61 19.61
C ASP A 47 16.13 -4.71 18.45
N ASP A 48 16.25 -5.86 17.81
CA ASP A 48 17.30 -6.15 16.82
C ASP A 48 16.76 -6.43 15.39
N TRP A 49 15.44 -6.46 15.20
CA TRP A 49 14.83 -6.74 13.89
C TRP A 49 15.41 -5.86 12.77
N TYR A 50 15.71 -4.59 13.05
CA TYR A 50 16.24 -3.67 12.06
C TYR A 50 17.64 -4.05 11.60
N ASP A 51 18.49 -4.58 12.48
CA ASP A 51 19.80 -5.10 12.11
C ASP A 51 19.67 -6.34 11.21
N TYR A 52 18.68 -7.18 11.44
CA TYR A 52 18.36 -8.29 10.52
C TYR A 52 17.89 -7.81 9.17
N VAL A 53 17.08 -6.75 9.09
CA VAL A 53 16.67 -6.13 7.82
C VAL A 53 17.91 -5.65 7.03
N LYS A 54 18.85 -4.98 7.70
CA LYS A 54 20.12 -4.57 7.06
C LYS A 54 20.95 -5.78 6.60
N LEU A 55 20.96 -6.84 7.39
CA LEU A 55 21.67 -8.09 7.04
C LEU A 55 21.03 -8.75 5.81
N ILE A 56 19.71 -8.80 5.73
CA ILE A 56 18.97 -9.35 4.58
C ILE A 56 19.26 -8.53 3.33
N ALA A 57 19.27 -7.20 3.41
CA ALA A 57 19.61 -6.34 2.28
C ALA A 57 21.00 -6.66 1.71
N ARG A 58 22.01 -6.84 2.57
CA ARG A 58 23.36 -7.29 2.17
C ARG A 58 23.38 -8.70 1.58
N PHE A 59 22.62 -9.61 2.16
CA PHE A 59 22.50 -10.98 1.65
C PHE A 59 21.91 -10.99 0.24
N LEU A 60 20.87 -10.19 -0.03
CA LEU A 60 20.29 -10.07 -1.37
C LEU A 60 21.31 -9.58 -2.39
N VAL A 61 22.17 -8.62 -2.04
CA VAL A 61 23.25 -8.16 -2.92
C VAL A 61 24.26 -9.27 -3.20
N CYS A 62 24.64 -10.05 -2.19
CA CYS A 62 25.48 -11.22 -2.38
C CYS A 62 24.83 -12.31 -3.27
N SER A 63 23.50 -12.30 -3.36
CA SER A 63 22.72 -13.21 -4.20
C SER A 63 22.45 -12.65 -5.61
N GLY A 64 23.04 -11.50 -5.97
CA GLY A 64 22.94 -10.90 -7.31
C GLY A 64 21.86 -9.83 -7.46
N TYR A 65 21.12 -9.48 -6.40
CA TYR A 65 20.17 -8.36 -6.40
C TYR A 65 20.90 -7.03 -6.20
N LYS A 66 20.29 -5.93 -6.62
CA LYS A 66 20.89 -4.59 -6.46
C LYS A 66 20.74 -4.02 -5.04
N GLY A 67 19.81 -4.53 -4.26
CA GLY A 67 19.48 -4.08 -2.91
C GLY A 67 18.06 -4.48 -2.50
N MET A 68 17.56 -3.88 -1.44
CA MET A 68 16.21 -4.08 -0.91
C MET A 68 15.53 -2.73 -0.71
N LEU A 69 14.28 -2.62 -1.17
CA LEU A 69 13.40 -1.49 -0.90
C LEU A 69 12.28 -1.96 0.04
N VAL A 70 12.17 -1.31 1.18
CA VAL A 70 11.12 -1.58 2.17
C VAL A 70 10.06 -0.47 2.07
N LEU A 71 8.82 -0.87 1.84
CA LEU A 71 7.67 0.02 1.81
C LEU A 71 6.90 -0.16 3.12
N ILE A 72 6.74 0.92 3.87
CA ILE A 72 5.99 0.95 5.13
C ILE A 72 4.80 1.88 4.93
N ASP A 73 3.62 1.29 4.81
CA ASP A 73 2.38 2.05 4.67
C ASP A 73 1.73 2.33 6.03
N GLU A 74 0.78 3.24 6.03
CA GLU A 74 -0.05 3.57 7.18
C GLU A 74 0.71 4.00 8.46
N LEU A 75 1.63 4.96 8.37
CA LEU A 75 2.23 5.58 9.57
C LEU A 75 1.18 6.14 10.56
N VAL A 76 -0.06 6.31 10.13
CA VAL A 76 -1.20 6.65 10.99
C VAL A 76 -1.40 5.65 12.12
N ASN A 77 -0.95 4.40 11.97
CA ASN A 77 -1.02 3.41 13.04
C ASN A 77 -0.11 3.77 14.23
N LEU A 78 1.06 4.36 13.96
CA LEU A 78 1.91 4.90 15.04
C LEU A 78 1.25 6.10 15.72
N TYR A 79 0.62 6.98 14.96
CA TYR A 79 -0.14 8.11 15.48
C TYR A 79 -1.29 7.68 16.42
N LYS A 80 -1.95 6.55 16.11
CA LYS A 80 -3.06 5.99 16.90
C LYS A 80 -2.61 5.35 18.22
N ILE A 81 -1.32 5.04 18.44
CA ILE A 81 -0.82 4.45 19.68
C ILE A 81 -1.20 5.36 20.86
N PRO A 82 -1.99 4.88 21.84
CA PRO A 82 -2.48 5.73 22.96
C PRO A 82 -1.33 6.17 23.87
N ASN A 83 -0.43 5.24 24.19
CA ASN A 83 0.68 5.47 25.12
C ASN A 83 1.75 6.36 24.46
N ALA A 84 2.05 7.51 25.06
CA ALA A 84 3.02 8.45 24.53
C ALA A 84 4.45 7.92 24.54
N ILE A 85 4.83 7.15 25.55
CA ILE A 85 6.19 6.57 25.67
C ILE A 85 6.40 5.53 24.58
N THR A 86 5.44 4.63 24.38
CA THR A 86 5.51 3.61 23.29
C THR A 86 5.56 4.28 21.93
N ARG A 87 4.76 5.33 21.72
CA ARG A 87 4.77 6.08 20.47
C ARG A 87 6.11 6.77 20.22
N GLN A 88 6.69 7.40 21.23
CA GLN A 88 8.01 8.03 21.14
C GLN A 88 9.11 7.00 20.84
N TYR A 89 9.08 5.85 21.49
CA TYR A 89 10.02 4.75 21.19
C TYR A 89 9.99 4.34 19.72
N ASN A 90 8.80 4.25 19.10
CA ASN A 90 8.69 3.98 17.67
C ASN A 90 9.26 5.12 16.81
N TYR A 91 9.10 6.37 17.21
CA TYR A 91 9.71 7.52 16.52
C TYR A 91 11.23 7.52 16.63
N GLU A 92 11.78 7.06 17.74
CA GLU A 92 13.24 6.85 17.91
C GLU A 92 13.78 5.78 16.95
N LYS A 93 13.01 4.72 16.70
CA LYS A 93 13.36 3.72 15.67
C LYS A 93 13.40 4.34 14.27
N ILE A 94 12.41 5.15 13.91
CA ILE A 94 12.41 5.89 12.63
C ILE A 94 13.62 6.82 12.55
N LEU A 95 13.96 7.53 13.61
CA LEU A 95 15.15 8.38 13.66
C LEU A 95 16.44 7.58 13.43
N THR A 96 16.53 6.40 14.03
CA THR A 96 17.67 5.49 13.85
C THR A 96 17.80 5.07 12.40
N MET A 97 16.69 4.65 11.75
CA MET A 97 16.67 4.28 10.33
C MET A 97 17.13 5.45 9.44
N TYR A 98 16.61 6.65 9.71
CA TYR A 98 16.97 7.86 8.98
C TYR A 98 18.47 8.18 9.12
N ASN A 99 18.99 8.18 10.35
CA ASN A 99 20.40 8.47 10.63
C ASN A 99 21.32 7.40 9.99
N ASP A 100 20.97 6.12 10.07
CA ASP A 100 21.76 5.03 9.48
C ASP A 100 21.82 5.15 7.95
N THR A 101 20.74 5.60 7.31
CA THR A 101 20.71 5.87 5.88
C THR A 101 21.67 7.02 5.52
N LEU A 102 21.64 8.12 6.27
CA LEU A 102 22.52 9.27 6.05
C LEU A 102 24.01 8.96 6.31
N GLN A 103 24.26 8.11 7.31
CA GLN A 103 25.63 7.72 7.70
C GLN A 103 26.19 6.54 6.89
N GLY A 104 25.44 6.03 5.92
CA GLY A 104 25.86 4.88 5.11
C GLY A 104 25.90 3.54 5.85
N LYS A 105 25.28 3.45 7.03
CA LYS A 105 25.17 2.19 7.80
C LYS A 105 24.09 1.26 7.27
N ALA A 106 23.09 1.79 6.57
CA ALA A 106 22.02 1.05 5.92
C ALA A 106 22.31 0.89 4.40
N GLN A 107 23.46 0.31 4.07
CA GLN A 107 23.85 0.08 2.67
C GLN A 107 22.88 -0.86 1.97
N TYR A 108 22.57 -0.57 0.70
CA TYR A 108 21.69 -1.38 -0.15
C TYR A 108 20.25 -1.49 0.36
N LEU A 109 19.86 -0.66 1.31
CA LEU A 109 18.52 -0.62 1.89
C LEU A 109 17.91 0.76 1.63
N GLY A 110 16.80 0.79 0.89
CA GLY A 110 15.92 1.94 0.75
C GLY A 110 14.66 1.74 1.58
N MET A 111 14.09 2.83 2.10
CA MET A 111 12.82 2.80 2.82
C MET A 111 11.93 3.93 2.35
N ILE A 112 10.66 3.61 2.06
CA ILE A 112 9.61 4.60 1.75
C ILE A 112 8.49 4.38 2.77
N MET A 113 8.07 5.45 3.41
CA MET A 113 7.02 5.41 4.42
C MET A 113 5.84 6.28 3.98
N GLY A 114 4.63 5.69 3.95
CA GLY A 114 3.39 6.38 3.63
C GLY A 114 2.68 6.86 4.90
N GLY A 115 2.17 8.09 4.87
CA GLY A 115 1.43 8.65 5.99
C GLY A 115 0.54 9.83 5.59
N THR A 116 -0.43 10.14 6.43
CA THR A 116 -1.27 11.33 6.26
C THR A 116 -0.57 12.57 6.82
N PRO A 117 -0.89 13.79 6.33
CA PRO A 117 -0.36 15.02 6.90
C PRO A 117 -0.51 15.09 8.43
N THR A 118 -1.66 14.71 8.95
CA THR A 118 -1.92 14.70 10.40
C THR A 118 -0.98 13.72 11.14
N SER A 119 -0.75 12.52 10.60
CA SER A 119 0.13 11.54 11.26
C SER A 119 1.59 11.98 11.29
N ILE A 120 1.99 12.86 10.39
CA ILE A 120 3.37 13.36 10.28
C ILE A 120 3.52 14.70 11.02
N GLU A 121 2.67 15.68 10.74
CA GLU A 121 2.88 17.09 11.09
C GLU A 121 2.28 17.51 12.44
N ASP A 122 1.37 16.72 13.00
CA ASP A 122 0.80 17.03 14.33
C ASP A 122 1.92 17.05 15.39
N ARG A 123 2.09 18.21 15.99
CA ARG A 123 3.13 18.45 17.02
C ARG A 123 2.83 17.78 18.37
N ARG A 124 1.63 17.26 18.58
CA ARG A 124 1.26 16.58 19.82
C ARG A 124 1.44 15.08 19.74
N ARG A 125 1.13 14.47 18.61
CA ARG A 125 1.10 13.01 18.45
C ARG A 125 1.77 12.50 17.20
N GLY A 126 1.91 13.32 16.15
CA GLY A 126 2.53 12.96 14.89
C GLY A 126 4.04 12.76 15.01
N VAL A 127 4.66 12.42 13.89
CA VAL A 127 6.12 12.26 13.79
C VAL A 127 6.85 13.53 14.24
N PHE A 128 6.26 14.71 13.99
CA PHE A 128 6.80 16.02 14.42
C PHE A 128 6.63 16.31 15.90
N SER A 129 5.95 15.47 16.67
CA SER A 129 5.98 15.54 18.12
C SER A 129 7.35 15.17 18.69
N TYR A 130 8.16 14.43 17.95
CA TYR A 130 9.53 14.10 18.28
C TYR A 130 10.49 15.10 17.62
N GLU A 131 11.04 16.01 18.43
CA GLU A 131 11.82 17.18 17.98
C GLU A 131 12.99 16.79 17.06
N ALA A 132 13.67 15.69 17.37
CA ALA A 132 14.80 15.23 16.59
C ALA A 132 14.42 14.79 15.16
N LEU A 133 13.21 14.24 14.97
CA LEU A 133 12.68 13.96 13.62
C LEU A 133 12.19 15.22 12.95
N ARG A 134 11.47 16.08 13.69
CA ARG A 134 10.97 17.34 13.15
C ARG A 134 12.07 18.18 12.54
N SER A 135 13.19 18.36 13.27
CA SER A 135 14.31 19.16 12.79
C SER A 135 14.97 18.62 11.51
N ARG A 136 14.89 17.30 11.28
CA ARG A 136 15.49 16.64 10.11
C ARG A 136 14.55 16.51 8.92
N LEU A 137 13.24 16.40 9.21
CA LEU A 137 12.22 16.13 8.19
C LEU A 137 11.46 17.39 7.78
N ALA A 138 11.61 18.51 8.53
CA ALA A 138 10.92 19.75 8.20
C ALA A 138 11.28 20.24 6.79
N GLN A 139 10.29 20.81 6.13
CA GLN A 139 10.44 21.38 4.79
C GLN A 139 11.52 22.49 4.77
N GLY A 140 12.35 22.48 3.73
CA GLY A 140 13.35 23.51 3.51
C GLY A 140 12.72 24.89 3.28
N ARG A 141 13.47 25.96 3.57
CA ARG A 141 12.99 27.36 3.43
C ARG A 141 12.66 27.78 2.00
N PHE A 142 13.25 27.10 1.02
CA PHE A 142 13.15 27.47 -0.40
C PHE A 142 12.11 26.64 -1.16
N ALA A 143 11.58 25.57 -0.56
CA ALA A 143 10.54 24.75 -1.17
C ALA A 143 9.20 25.52 -1.13
N ARG A 144 8.55 25.64 -2.31
CA ARG A 144 7.23 26.26 -2.53
C ARG A 144 6.35 25.30 -3.33
N GLU A 145 5.08 25.62 -3.50
CA GLU A 145 4.16 24.79 -4.28
C GLU A 145 4.58 24.67 -5.75
N ASP A 146 5.15 25.72 -6.32
CA ASP A 146 5.68 25.79 -7.69
C ASP A 146 7.10 25.22 -7.83
N LEU A 147 7.88 25.18 -6.74
CA LEU A 147 9.27 24.70 -6.69
C LEU A 147 9.39 23.53 -5.73
N LYS A 148 8.97 22.35 -6.19
CA LYS A 148 9.02 21.13 -5.38
C LYS A 148 10.44 20.60 -5.24
N ASP A 149 10.86 20.38 -3.99
CA ASP A 149 12.09 19.65 -3.69
C ASP A 149 11.80 18.15 -3.62
N MET A 150 12.07 17.45 -4.71
CA MET A 150 11.92 15.98 -4.79
C MET A 150 13.06 15.22 -4.11
N LEU A 151 14.07 15.93 -3.57
CA LEU A 151 15.17 15.39 -2.77
C LEU A 151 14.90 15.49 -1.27
N ALA A 152 13.85 16.20 -0.89
CA ALA A 152 13.44 16.33 0.50
C ALA A 152 13.04 14.96 1.08
N PRO A 153 13.29 14.75 2.37
CA PRO A 153 12.91 13.49 3.03
C PRO A 153 11.38 13.27 3.08
N ILE A 154 10.58 14.33 2.97
CA ILE A 154 9.12 14.26 2.85
C ILE A 154 8.70 14.77 1.47
N ILE A 155 8.07 13.90 0.70
CA ILE A 155 7.44 14.22 -0.57
C ILE A 155 5.94 14.30 -0.35
N ARG A 156 5.34 15.48 -0.59
CA ARG A 156 3.90 15.67 -0.52
C ARG A 156 3.26 15.28 -1.83
N LEU A 157 2.41 14.27 -1.79
CA LEU A 157 1.59 13.89 -2.93
C LEU A 157 0.43 14.90 -3.06
N GLN A 158 0.25 15.41 -4.25
CA GLN A 158 -0.91 16.24 -4.58
C GLN A 158 -2.07 15.35 -5.01
N PRO A 159 -3.33 15.76 -4.80
CA PRO A 159 -4.48 15.12 -5.41
C PRO A 159 -4.29 14.99 -6.92
N LEU A 160 -4.86 13.96 -7.52
CA LEU A 160 -4.84 13.82 -8.98
C LEU A 160 -5.68 14.94 -9.62
N THR A 161 -5.18 15.48 -10.73
CA THR A 161 -5.93 16.45 -11.53
C THR A 161 -7.05 15.74 -12.29
N TYR A 162 -7.95 16.53 -12.88
CA TYR A 162 -9.03 15.99 -13.70
C TYR A 162 -8.50 15.17 -14.88
N GLU A 163 -7.46 15.65 -15.54
CA GLU A 163 -6.82 15.00 -16.68
C GLU A 163 -6.12 13.70 -16.25
N GLU A 164 -5.48 13.69 -15.09
CA GLU A 164 -4.86 12.48 -14.54
C GLU A 164 -5.91 11.43 -14.17
N LEU A 165 -7.06 11.84 -13.65
CA LEU A 165 -8.17 10.95 -13.37
C LEU A 165 -8.80 10.40 -14.67
N LEU A 166 -8.89 11.20 -15.74
CA LEU A 166 -9.36 10.73 -17.05
C LEU A 166 -8.46 9.61 -17.58
N VAL A 167 -7.15 9.81 -17.58
CA VAL A 167 -6.17 8.79 -17.98
C VAL A 167 -6.27 7.54 -17.10
N LEU A 168 -6.53 7.71 -15.79
CA LEU A 168 -6.70 6.60 -14.86
C LEU A 168 -7.90 5.73 -15.23
N ILE A 169 -9.09 6.33 -15.44
CA ILE A 169 -10.29 5.57 -15.77
C ILE A 169 -10.23 4.95 -17.16
N GLU A 170 -9.57 5.60 -18.13
CA GLU A 170 -9.31 5.00 -19.44
C GLU A 170 -8.49 3.72 -19.32
N LYS A 171 -7.40 3.73 -18.55
CA LYS A 171 -6.59 2.53 -18.28
C LYS A 171 -7.37 1.46 -17.54
N LEU A 172 -8.22 1.84 -16.58
CA LEU A 172 -9.08 0.89 -15.89
C LEU A 172 -10.06 0.20 -16.83
N MET A 173 -10.66 0.95 -17.76
CA MET A 173 -11.54 0.39 -18.79
C MET A 173 -10.80 -0.64 -19.65
N GLN A 174 -9.56 -0.35 -20.08
CA GLN A 174 -8.75 -1.27 -20.88
C GLN A 174 -8.41 -2.54 -20.09
N ILE A 175 -8.02 -2.42 -18.81
CA ILE A 175 -7.72 -3.56 -17.93
C ILE A 175 -8.97 -4.42 -17.73
N HIS A 176 -10.11 -3.81 -17.43
CA HIS A 176 -11.37 -4.50 -17.22
C HIS A 176 -11.84 -5.23 -18.49
N ALA A 177 -11.75 -4.58 -19.65
CA ALA A 177 -12.08 -5.15 -20.94
C ALA A 177 -11.21 -6.39 -21.26
N GLY A 178 -9.89 -6.29 -21.02
CA GLY A 178 -8.97 -7.39 -21.23
C GLY A 178 -9.21 -8.55 -20.26
N TYR A 179 -9.59 -8.27 -19.02
CA TYR A 179 -9.84 -9.31 -18.01
C TYR A 179 -11.13 -10.10 -18.28
N PHE A 180 -12.21 -9.39 -18.62
CA PHE A 180 -13.53 -10.02 -18.90
C PHE A 180 -13.75 -10.40 -20.37
N GLY A 181 -12.83 -10.05 -21.26
CA GLY A 181 -12.93 -10.40 -22.70
C GLY A 181 -14.10 -9.72 -23.42
N TRP A 182 -14.47 -8.48 -23.04
CA TRP A 182 -15.51 -7.71 -23.67
C TRP A 182 -14.99 -6.43 -24.31
N THR A 183 -15.75 -5.85 -25.23
CA THR A 183 -15.38 -4.61 -25.90
C THR A 183 -16.23 -3.47 -25.34
N PRO A 184 -15.65 -2.51 -24.61
CA PRO A 184 -16.36 -1.35 -24.11
C PRO A 184 -16.90 -0.49 -25.26
N THR A 185 -18.13 -0.05 -25.14
CA THR A 185 -18.77 0.91 -26.07
C THR A 185 -18.63 2.36 -25.60
N LEU A 186 -17.92 2.57 -24.49
CA LEU A 186 -17.69 3.89 -23.89
C LEU A 186 -16.80 4.75 -24.77
N THR A 187 -17.27 5.96 -25.05
CA THR A 187 -16.50 7.00 -25.74
C THR A 187 -15.74 7.87 -24.73
N GLU A 188 -14.79 8.67 -25.21
CA GLU A 188 -14.09 9.67 -24.37
C GLU A 188 -15.08 10.64 -23.70
N ASN A 189 -16.16 11.03 -24.42
CA ASN A 189 -17.20 11.88 -23.84
C ASN A 189 -17.94 11.23 -22.68
N ASP A 190 -18.18 9.92 -22.73
CA ASP A 190 -18.80 9.17 -21.63
C ASP A 190 -17.90 9.15 -20.39
N LEU A 191 -16.59 9.03 -20.57
CA LEU A 191 -15.62 9.11 -19.48
C LEU A 191 -15.59 10.51 -18.84
N VAL A 192 -15.60 11.55 -19.68
CA VAL A 192 -15.68 12.95 -19.24
C VAL A 192 -16.98 13.20 -18.47
N ASP A 193 -18.11 12.70 -18.96
CA ASP A 193 -19.40 12.88 -18.30
C ASP A 193 -19.49 12.11 -16.98
N PHE A 194 -18.90 10.92 -16.89
CA PHE A 194 -18.77 10.21 -15.63
C PHE A 194 -17.98 11.05 -14.59
N LEU A 195 -16.83 11.59 -14.97
CA LEU A 195 -16.04 12.43 -14.05
C LEU A 195 -16.77 13.70 -13.65
N LYS A 196 -17.50 14.36 -14.57
CA LYS A 196 -18.34 15.52 -14.23
C LYS A 196 -19.38 15.19 -13.16
N ILE A 197 -20.00 14.01 -13.25
CA ILE A 197 -20.97 13.54 -12.27
C ILE A 197 -20.31 13.31 -10.91
N GLU A 198 -19.11 12.68 -10.89
CA GLU A 198 -18.37 12.46 -9.66
C GLU A 198 -17.93 13.78 -8.99
N PHE A 199 -17.42 14.73 -9.76
CA PHE A 199 -17.05 16.06 -9.27
C PHE A 199 -18.27 16.94 -8.93
N GLY A 200 -19.41 16.76 -9.59
CA GLY A 200 -20.64 17.48 -9.30
C GLY A 200 -21.38 17.05 -8.03
N ARG A 201 -20.89 16.04 -7.31
CA ARG A 201 -21.44 15.63 -6.02
C ARG A 201 -21.17 16.71 -4.98
N VAL A 202 -22.14 16.98 -4.11
CA VAL A 202 -22.00 17.97 -3.04
C VAL A 202 -20.83 17.56 -2.14
N GLY A 203 -19.81 18.42 -2.03
CA GLY A 203 -18.59 18.20 -1.26
C GLY A 203 -17.48 17.42 -1.99
N ALA A 204 -17.66 17.06 -3.26
CA ALA A 204 -16.65 16.35 -4.04
C ALA A 204 -15.38 17.18 -4.26
N ASP A 205 -15.49 18.49 -4.41
CA ASP A 205 -14.37 19.41 -4.65
C ASP A 205 -13.30 19.37 -3.56
N THR A 206 -13.68 18.93 -2.35
CA THR A 206 -12.76 18.89 -1.20
C THR A 206 -12.29 17.49 -0.83
N HIS A 207 -12.95 16.42 -1.33
CA HIS A 207 -12.74 15.08 -0.78
C HIS A 207 -12.80 13.92 -1.78
N LEU A 208 -12.93 14.16 -3.08
CA LEU A 208 -12.95 13.09 -4.06
C LEU A 208 -11.60 12.39 -4.10
N THR A 209 -11.56 11.15 -3.65
CA THR A 209 -10.34 10.34 -3.64
C THR A 209 -10.25 9.48 -4.90
N PRO A 210 -9.02 9.20 -5.42
CA PRO A 210 -8.86 8.27 -6.53
C PRO A 210 -9.52 6.90 -6.25
N ARG A 211 -9.51 6.45 -4.98
CA ARG A 211 -10.15 5.19 -4.56
C ARG A 211 -11.66 5.19 -4.79
N GLU A 212 -12.33 6.30 -4.52
CA GLU A 212 -13.79 6.43 -4.77
C GLU A 212 -14.08 6.43 -6.26
N VAL A 213 -13.34 7.19 -7.05
CA VAL A 213 -13.46 7.20 -8.52
C VAL A 213 -13.25 5.81 -9.10
N ILE A 214 -12.19 5.10 -8.68
CA ILE A 214 -11.90 3.74 -9.13
C ILE A 214 -13.05 2.78 -8.80
N ARG A 215 -13.53 2.81 -7.55
CA ARG A 215 -14.62 1.93 -7.10
C ARG A 215 -15.90 2.15 -7.90
N ASP A 216 -16.30 3.41 -8.05
CA ASP A 216 -17.56 3.76 -8.70
C ASP A 216 -17.47 3.53 -10.21
N PHE A 217 -16.29 3.73 -10.81
CA PHE A 217 -16.07 3.43 -12.23
C PHE A 217 -16.03 1.93 -12.51
N ILE A 218 -15.43 1.11 -11.63
CA ILE A 218 -15.45 -0.36 -11.76
C ILE A 218 -16.90 -0.86 -11.66
N GLU A 219 -17.70 -0.34 -10.73
CA GLU A 219 -19.11 -0.69 -10.61
C GLU A 219 -19.86 -0.38 -11.91
N LEU A 220 -19.59 0.77 -12.53
CA LEU A 220 -20.16 1.14 -13.84
C LEU A 220 -19.73 0.16 -14.94
N LEU A 221 -18.47 -0.19 -15.02
CA LEU A 221 -17.94 -1.15 -16.02
C LEU A 221 -18.55 -2.55 -15.83
N ASP A 222 -18.71 -3.00 -14.57
CA ASP A 222 -19.36 -4.28 -14.25
C ASP A 222 -20.82 -4.30 -14.76
N ILE A 223 -21.55 -3.20 -14.56
CA ILE A 223 -22.95 -3.07 -15.03
C ILE A 223 -23.01 -3.09 -16.56
N LEU A 224 -22.17 -2.33 -17.24
CA LEU A 224 -22.15 -2.26 -18.71
C LEU A 224 -21.71 -3.57 -19.34
N CYS A 225 -20.74 -4.27 -18.75
CA CYS A 225 -20.32 -5.58 -19.21
C CYS A 225 -21.44 -6.64 -19.15
N GLN A 226 -22.28 -6.55 -18.11
CA GLN A 226 -23.42 -7.47 -17.91
C GLN A 226 -24.69 -7.06 -18.67
N ASN A 227 -24.79 -5.81 -19.10
CA ASN A 227 -25.97 -5.24 -19.75
C ASN A 227 -25.56 -4.46 -21.00
N PRO A 228 -25.37 -5.12 -22.15
CA PRO A 228 -24.86 -4.48 -23.37
C PRO A 228 -25.75 -3.33 -23.91
N ASP A 229 -27.05 -3.34 -23.58
CA ASP A 229 -28.01 -2.31 -23.98
C ASP A 229 -28.03 -1.08 -23.05
N ALA A 230 -27.31 -1.11 -21.94
CA ALA A 230 -27.24 -0.01 -21.00
C ALA A 230 -26.27 1.09 -21.47
N ASN A 231 -26.59 2.34 -21.13
CA ASN A 231 -25.72 3.49 -21.40
C ASN A 231 -25.35 4.24 -20.12
N VAL A 232 -24.24 4.99 -20.15
CA VAL A 232 -23.70 5.73 -19.00
C VAL A 232 -24.72 6.69 -18.38
N PRO A 233 -25.47 7.53 -19.16
CA PRO A 233 -26.45 8.45 -18.59
C PRO A 233 -27.58 7.76 -17.82
N SER A 234 -28.00 6.56 -18.24
CA SER A 234 -29.02 5.78 -17.52
C SER A 234 -28.50 5.19 -16.22
N CYS A 235 -27.28 4.64 -16.23
CA CYS A 235 -26.64 4.07 -15.05
C CYS A 235 -26.35 5.14 -13.98
N CYS A 236 -25.83 6.30 -14.38
CA CYS A 236 -25.50 7.39 -13.46
C CYS A 236 -26.75 8.06 -12.84
N LYS A 237 -27.85 8.22 -13.60
CA LYS A 237 -29.10 8.73 -13.05
C LYS A 237 -29.74 7.80 -12.03
N ALA A 238 -29.69 6.48 -12.25
CA ALA A 238 -30.16 5.49 -11.30
C ALA A 238 -29.38 5.52 -9.98
N SER A 239 -28.08 5.69 -10.04
CA SER A 239 -27.19 5.78 -8.86
C SER A 239 -27.47 7.04 -8.02
N ALA A 240 -27.76 8.17 -8.65
CA ALA A 240 -28.10 9.41 -7.95
C ALA A 240 -29.43 9.28 -7.17
N ALA A 241 -30.43 8.62 -7.74
CA ALA A 241 -31.75 8.44 -7.10
C ALA A 241 -31.70 7.47 -5.90
N THR A 242 -30.83 6.45 -5.93
CA THR A 242 -30.80 5.39 -4.90
C THR A 242 -30.02 5.79 -3.64
N ARG A 243 -29.11 6.76 -3.71
CA ARG A 243 -28.23 7.17 -2.59
C ARG A 243 -28.87 8.09 -1.56
N TRP A 244 -29.97 8.78 -1.90
CA TRP A 244 -30.70 9.64 -0.96
C TRP A 244 -31.41 8.88 0.16
N HIS A 245 -31.52 7.53 0.08
CA HIS A 245 -32.19 6.68 1.07
C HIS A 245 -31.27 5.88 1.99
N ARG A 246 -29.92 6.02 1.90
CA ARG A 246 -29.02 5.42 2.90
C ARG A 246 -28.74 6.41 4.02
N GLN A 247 -29.65 6.45 5.01
CA GLN A 247 -29.32 6.96 6.35
C GLN A 247 -28.21 6.08 6.97
N PRO A 248 -27.31 6.66 7.79
CA PRO A 248 -26.32 5.87 8.52
C PRO A 248 -27.06 4.93 9.46
N GLN A 249 -27.00 3.64 9.17
CA GLN A 249 -27.51 2.60 10.07
C GLN A 249 -26.61 2.59 11.32
N GLN A 250 -27.19 2.97 12.45
CA GLN A 250 -26.67 2.70 13.78
C GLN A 250 -26.45 1.19 13.92
N ALA A 251 -25.27 0.81 14.40
CA ALA A 251 -24.92 -0.57 14.69
C ALA A 251 -25.91 -1.16 15.73
N THR A 252 -26.74 -2.08 15.28
CA THR A 252 -27.53 -2.94 16.15
C THR A 252 -26.80 -4.27 16.38
N PRO A 253 -26.86 -4.83 17.61
CA PRO A 253 -26.13 -6.05 17.94
C PRO A 253 -26.77 -7.28 17.28
N ALA A 254 -25.92 -8.27 16.96
CA ALA A 254 -26.26 -9.50 16.28
C ALA A 254 -27.36 -10.32 16.97
N PRO A 255 -28.36 -10.86 16.23
CA PRO A 255 -29.21 -11.92 16.74
C PRO A 255 -28.66 -13.29 16.34
N GLN A 256 -28.80 -14.22 17.29
CA GLN A 256 -28.46 -15.62 17.22
C GLN A 256 -29.37 -16.38 16.24
N THR A 257 -28.75 -17.35 15.59
CA THR A 257 -29.25 -18.55 14.94
C THR A 257 -30.77 -18.83 14.86
N ALA A 258 -31.25 -18.95 13.61
CA ALA A 258 -32.35 -19.88 13.30
C ALA A 258 -32.19 -20.39 11.86
N THR A 259 -32.17 -21.70 11.72
CA THR A 259 -32.22 -22.52 10.52
C THR A 259 -33.56 -22.38 9.80
N ALA A 260 -33.57 -22.17 8.47
CA ALA A 260 -34.66 -22.60 7.60
C ALA A 260 -34.23 -22.67 6.11
N THR A 261 -34.56 -23.78 5.53
CA THR A 261 -34.51 -24.35 4.20
C THR A 261 -35.07 -23.51 3.05
N SER A 262 -34.30 -23.44 1.93
CA SER A 262 -34.55 -23.52 0.47
C SER A 262 -35.95 -23.17 -0.11
N PRO A 263 -36.19 -22.86 -1.45
CA PRO A 263 -35.39 -23.23 -2.62
C PRO A 263 -35.29 -22.19 -3.80
N ASN A 264 -34.32 -22.47 -4.68
CA ASN A 264 -34.26 -22.24 -6.12
C ASN A 264 -34.55 -20.87 -6.78
N SER A 265 -33.47 -20.25 -7.23
CA SER A 265 -33.39 -19.55 -8.53
C SER A 265 -31.97 -19.56 -9.05
N PRO A 266 -31.72 -19.74 -10.37
CA PRO A 266 -30.40 -19.95 -10.94
C PRO A 266 -29.71 -18.62 -11.22
N SER A 267 -28.72 -18.25 -10.45
CA SER A 267 -27.72 -17.27 -10.82
C SER A 267 -26.34 -17.83 -10.46
N ASN A 268 -25.85 -18.69 -11.35
CA ASN A 268 -24.51 -19.24 -11.29
C ASN A 268 -23.51 -18.21 -11.84
N LEU A 269 -23.01 -17.38 -10.97
CA LEU A 269 -21.68 -16.76 -11.11
C LEU A 269 -21.04 -16.83 -9.73
N PRO A 270 -19.83 -17.38 -9.61
CA PRO A 270 -19.24 -17.66 -8.30
C PRO A 270 -18.92 -16.33 -7.58
N LYS A 271 -19.51 -16.15 -6.41
CA LYS A 271 -19.28 -14.99 -5.52
C LYS A 271 -17.80 -14.82 -5.09
N ARG A 272 -16.94 -15.78 -5.42
CA ARG A 272 -15.51 -15.76 -5.13
C ARG A 272 -14.70 -14.82 -6.02
N ASP A 273 -15.14 -14.58 -7.25
CA ASP A 273 -14.33 -13.83 -8.23
C ASP A 273 -14.37 -12.31 -8.06
N ARG A 274 -15.43 -11.77 -7.46
CA ARG A 274 -15.56 -10.31 -7.23
C ARG A 274 -14.55 -9.75 -6.23
N SER A 275 -14.28 -10.49 -5.16
CA SER A 275 -13.28 -10.07 -4.16
C SER A 275 -11.86 -10.22 -4.70
N ILE A 276 -11.63 -11.22 -5.54
CA ILE A 276 -10.34 -11.47 -6.20
C ILE A 276 -10.08 -10.41 -7.26
N LEU A 277 -11.09 -10.02 -8.04
CA LEU A 277 -10.95 -8.99 -9.06
C LEU A 277 -10.70 -7.61 -8.43
N ALA A 278 -11.48 -7.22 -7.41
CA ALA A 278 -11.26 -5.97 -6.70
C ALA A 278 -9.85 -5.94 -6.07
N ALA A 279 -9.40 -7.06 -5.49
CA ALA A 279 -8.05 -7.21 -4.99
C ALA A 279 -7.01 -7.16 -6.12
N PHE A 280 -7.26 -7.84 -7.26
CA PHE A 280 -6.37 -7.89 -8.41
C PHE A 280 -6.26 -6.52 -9.11
N ILE A 281 -7.37 -5.80 -9.27
CA ILE A 281 -7.38 -4.44 -9.85
C ILE A 281 -6.75 -3.46 -8.87
N CYS A 282 -7.08 -3.51 -7.57
CA CYS A 282 -6.40 -2.70 -6.56
C CYS A 282 -4.90 -3.00 -6.55
N THR A 283 -4.49 -4.27 -6.59
CA THR A 283 -3.07 -4.67 -6.63
C THR A 283 -2.39 -4.23 -7.93
N ASN A 284 -3.06 -4.31 -9.09
CA ASN A 284 -2.46 -3.88 -10.36
C ASN A 284 -2.46 -2.34 -10.52
N VAL A 285 -3.45 -1.64 -10.00
CA VAL A 285 -3.45 -0.16 -9.94
C VAL A 285 -2.43 0.33 -8.91
N GLU A 286 -2.34 -0.29 -7.75
CA GLU A 286 -1.25 -0.07 -6.80
C GLU A 286 0.11 -0.42 -7.43
N THR A 287 0.22 -1.53 -8.16
CA THR A 287 1.44 -1.92 -8.87
C THR A 287 1.77 -0.95 -10.01
N ALA A 288 0.80 -0.44 -10.75
CA ALA A 288 1.02 0.58 -11.79
C ALA A 288 1.37 1.95 -11.19
N MET A 289 0.74 2.34 -10.09
CA MET A 289 1.14 3.50 -9.30
C MET A 289 2.50 3.29 -8.65
N GLN A 290 2.78 2.11 -8.10
CA GLN A 290 4.07 1.71 -7.56
C GLN A 290 5.15 1.64 -8.64
N GLN A 291 4.84 1.15 -9.86
CA GLN A 291 5.76 1.18 -11.00
C GLN A 291 6.03 2.61 -11.48
N THR A 292 5.04 3.50 -11.43
CA THR A 292 5.24 4.92 -11.72
C THR A 292 6.08 5.60 -10.64
N ILE A 293 5.83 5.30 -9.39
CA ILE A 293 6.65 5.76 -8.25
C ILE A 293 8.03 5.08 -8.31
N ALA A 294 8.10 3.77 -8.53
CA ALA A 294 9.35 3.01 -8.64
C ALA A 294 10.18 3.46 -9.84
N SER A 295 9.60 3.71 -11.02
CA SER A 295 10.33 4.23 -12.18
C SER A 295 10.85 5.66 -11.96
N ARG A 296 10.15 6.47 -11.17
CA ARG A 296 10.62 7.78 -10.71
C ARG A 296 11.69 7.65 -9.61
N VAL A 297 11.52 6.69 -8.70
CA VAL A 297 12.48 6.36 -7.64
C VAL A 297 13.71 5.66 -8.24
N GLU A 298 13.56 4.77 -9.21
CA GLU A 298 14.68 4.15 -9.92
C GLU A 298 15.54 5.19 -10.64
N ARG A 299 14.96 6.12 -11.38
CA ARG A 299 15.73 7.25 -11.94
C ARG A 299 16.48 8.04 -10.87
N PHE A 300 15.90 8.14 -9.68
CA PHE A 300 16.44 8.93 -8.60
C PHE A 300 17.52 8.19 -7.78
N VAL A 301 17.36 6.89 -7.55
CA VAL A 301 18.28 6.07 -6.73
C VAL A 301 19.46 5.55 -7.56
N PHE A 302 19.27 5.30 -8.88
CA PHE A 302 20.25 4.65 -9.73
C PHE A 302 21.08 5.58 -10.63
N GLU A 303 20.72 6.86 -10.79
CA GLU A 303 21.55 7.84 -11.52
C GLU A 303 22.71 8.41 -10.69
N ARG A 304 22.82 8.17 -9.39
CA ARG A 304 24.03 8.48 -8.62
C ARG A 304 25.09 7.39 -8.84
N ARG A 305 25.83 7.46 -9.93
CA ARG A 305 27.15 6.86 -10.00
C ARG A 305 28.06 7.53 -8.94
N PRO A 306 28.87 6.75 -8.20
CA PRO A 306 29.92 7.37 -7.41
C PRO A 306 30.80 8.19 -8.36
N ARG A 307 30.99 9.45 -8.08
CA ARG A 307 32.07 10.21 -8.71
C ARG A 307 33.35 9.51 -8.30
N GLU A 308 33.99 8.87 -9.26
CA GLU A 308 35.39 8.48 -9.12
C GLU A 308 36.17 9.73 -8.72
N ARG A 309 36.85 9.63 -7.59
CA ARG A 309 37.83 10.66 -7.20
C ARG A 309 38.98 10.56 -8.21
N LEU A 310 39.20 11.63 -8.93
CA LEU A 310 40.52 12.00 -9.48
C LEU A 310 41.41 12.44 -8.36
#